data_a64d1301c2db6100b11790502d097e36
#
_entry.id   a64d1301c2db6100b11790502d097e36
#
_cell.length_a   1.000
_cell.length_b   1.000
_cell.length_c   1.000
_cell.angle_alpha   90.00
_cell.angle_beta   90.00
_cell.angle_gamma   90.00
#
_symmetry.space_group_name_H-M   'P 1'
#
loop_
_entity.id
_entity.type
_entity.pdbx_description
1 polymer ?
#
loop_
_entity_poly.entity_id
_entity_poly.type
_entity_poly.pdbx_seq_one_letter_code
_entity_poly.pdbx_strand_id
1 'polypeptide(L)'
;MVLTVENGRVLQYSLSLEGRSVIHPSAICMTMQNGNIWGKNGEVVGTSTRSTSEKVYPVAGNYRELTDHYNELSLKFKDGYSVIFRMYNEGMAYRFCGNLPEQDSLIVADEEASFNLGDDPAVILPETTDFTAWELSNVLYEGISKIEEHKYGITPTLFTNKMQNVRVVVAESDLNNYPGMYLRKEDGKMKGYWAAILKNRDGQLGKFYYGS
;
A
#
# COMPACT_ATOMS: atom_id res chain seq x y z
N MET A 1 18.93 0.92 -2.22
CA MET A 1 17.68 1.29 -2.91
C MET A 1 17.48 2.80 -2.93
N VAL A 2 16.76 3.34 -3.92
CA VAL A 2 16.40 4.76 -4.01
C VAL A 2 14.89 4.86 -4.21
N LEU A 3 14.23 5.61 -3.33
CA LEU A 3 12.83 5.99 -3.45
C LEU A 3 12.76 7.39 -4.05
N THR A 4 11.97 7.56 -5.10
CA THR A 4 11.61 8.86 -5.65
C THR A 4 10.13 9.10 -5.40
N VAL A 5 9.79 10.28 -4.88
CA VAL A 5 8.40 10.70 -4.64
C VAL A 5 8.14 11.96 -5.46
N GLU A 6 7.08 11.92 -6.25
CA GLU A 6 6.68 13.03 -7.13
C GLU A 6 5.27 13.51 -6.75
N ASN A 7 5.17 14.78 -6.38
CA ASN A 7 3.90 15.44 -6.11
C ASN A 7 3.46 16.25 -7.34
N GLY A 8 2.89 15.56 -8.32
CA GLY A 8 2.30 16.15 -9.51
C GLY A 8 0.78 16.30 -9.39
N ARG A 9 0.07 15.98 -10.49
CA ARG A 9 -1.41 15.90 -10.48
C ARG A 9 -1.93 14.82 -9.52
N VAL A 10 -1.16 13.73 -9.39
CA VAL A 10 -1.37 12.65 -8.40
C VAL A 10 -0.03 12.40 -7.73
N LEU A 11 -0.05 12.15 -6.43
CA LEU A 11 1.14 11.73 -5.69
C LEU A 11 1.57 10.35 -6.19
N GLN A 12 2.84 10.25 -6.59
CA GLN A 12 3.41 9.02 -7.12
C GLN A 12 4.71 8.69 -6.39
N TYR A 13 5.01 7.42 -6.35
CA TYR A 13 6.32 6.93 -5.91
C TYR A 13 6.91 5.99 -6.95
N SER A 14 8.22 5.88 -6.97
CA SER A 14 8.96 4.88 -7.72
C SER A 14 10.14 4.38 -6.91
N LEU A 15 10.59 3.16 -7.20
CA LEU A 15 11.65 2.50 -6.47
C LEU A 15 12.69 1.95 -7.45
N SER A 16 13.97 2.22 -7.17
CA SER A 16 15.08 1.63 -7.92
C SER A 16 16.06 0.91 -6.99
N LEU A 17 16.65 -0.15 -7.51
CA LEU A 17 17.70 -0.94 -6.86
C LEU A 17 18.93 -0.96 -7.77
N GLU A 18 20.05 -0.43 -7.30
CA GLU A 18 21.31 -0.37 -8.07
C GLU A 18 21.14 0.26 -9.46
N GLY A 19 20.35 1.34 -9.54
CA GLY A 19 20.09 2.06 -10.78
C GLY A 19 19.05 1.41 -11.70
N ARG A 20 18.51 0.25 -11.35
CA ARG A 20 17.44 -0.43 -12.11
C ARG A 20 16.09 -0.13 -11.50
N SER A 21 15.09 0.20 -12.31
CA SER A 21 13.72 0.45 -11.83
C SER A 21 13.09 -0.87 -11.39
N VAL A 22 12.62 -0.92 -10.13
CA VAL A 22 11.92 -2.08 -9.53
C VAL A 22 10.42 -1.81 -9.48
N ILE A 23 10.04 -0.59 -9.10
CA ILE A 23 8.66 -0.08 -9.16
C ILE A 23 8.70 1.20 -9.97
N HIS A 24 8.00 1.21 -11.09
CA HIS A 24 7.80 2.39 -11.94
C HIS A 24 6.81 3.35 -11.27
N PRO A 25 6.65 4.59 -11.77
CA PRO A 25 5.74 5.55 -11.17
C PRO A 25 4.37 4.94 -10.87
N SER A 26 4.02 4.92 -9.60
CA SER A 26 2.86 4.26 -9.02
C SER A 26 2.07 5.28 -8.20
N ALA A 27 0.81 5.48 -8.56
CA ALA A 27 -0.05 6.47 -7.93
C ALA A 27 -0.57 5.97 -6.59
N ILE A 28 -0.68 6.91 -5.65
CA ILE A 28 -1.34 6.69 -4.37
C ILE A 28 -2.26 7.88 -4.08
N CYS A 29 -3.52 7.60 -3.75
CA CYS A 29 -4.44 8.61 -3.26
C CYS A 29 -5.54 7.98 -2.41
N MET A 30 -6.20 8.79 -1.62
CA MET A 30 -7.28 8.36 -0.73
C MET A 30 -8.47 9.31 -0.89
N THR A 31 -9.59 8.76 -1.35
CA THR A 31 -10.83 9.53 -1.57
C THR A 31 -11.68 9.46 -0.32
N MET A 32 -12.00 10.62 0.23
CA MET A 32 -12.86 10.75 1.39
C MET A 32 -14.33 10.81 0.98
N GLN A 33 -15.23 10.42 1.87
CA GLN A 33 -16.68 10.46 1.63
C GLN A 33 -17.21 11.89 1.35
N ASN A 34 -16.54 12.92 1.87
CA ASN A 34 -16.87 14.32 1.62
C ASN A 34 -16.41 14.85 0.25
N GLY A 35 -15.79 13.99 -0.58
CA GLY A 35 -15.28 14.32 -1.90
C GLY A 35 -13.83 14.82 -1.95
N ASN A 36 -13.19 15.03 -0.81
CA ASN A 36 -11.77 15.39 -0.76
C ASN A 36 -10.92 14.19 -1.20
N ILE A 37 -9.85 14.45 -1.97
CA ILE A 37 -8.94 13.39 -2.43
C ILE A 37 -7.52 13.74 -1.97
N TRP A 38 -7.04 13.05 -0.96
CA TRP A 38 -5.67 13.15 -0.50
C TRP A 38 -4.72 12.50 -1.52
N GLY A 39 -3.60 13.14 -1.79
CA GLY A 39 -2.65 12.69 -2.81
C GLY A 39 -3.00 13.13 -4.24
N LYS A 40 -4.04 13.95 -4.44
CA LYS A 40 -4.38 14.50 -5.77
C LYS A 40 -4.44 16.02 -5.72
N ASN A 41 -3.65 16.66 -6.60
CA ASN A 41 -3.50 18.12 -6.68
C ASN A 41 -3.17 18.78 -5.32
N GLY A 42 -2.51 18.03 -4.42
CA GLY A 42 -2.20 18.50 -3.06
C GLY A 42 -1.05 19.50 -3.05
N GLU A 43 -1.18 20.59 -2.28
CA GLU A 43 -0.11 21.57 -2.04
C GLU A 43 0.72 21.12 -0.83
N VAL A 44 2.00 20.80 -1.06
CA VAL A 44 2.95 20.47 0.02
C VAL A 44 3.38 21.76 0.71
N VAL A 45 3.08 21.88 1.99
CA VAL A 45 3.43 23.05 2.83
C VAL A 45 4.60 22.78 3.77
N GLY A 46 5.04 21.55 3.88
CA GLY A 46 6.19 21.18 4.69
C GLY A 46 6.76 19.83 4.31
N THR A 47 8.07 19.70 4.44
CA THR A 47 8.81 18.47 4.22
C THR A 47 9.78 18.27 5.35
N SER A 48 9.84 17.07 5.90
CA SER A 48 10.85 16.70 6.90
C SER A 48 11.40 15.32 6.62
N THR A 49 12.66 15.13 7.00
CA THR A 49 13.35 13.84 6.90
C THR A 49 13.96 13.50 8.26
N ARG A 50 13.99 12.20 8.58
CA ARG A 50 14.73 11.70 9.73
C ARG A 50 15.31 10.32 9.43
N SER A 51 16.36 9.95 10.17
CA SER A 51 16.87 8.58 10.20
C SER A 51 16.67 8.02 11.60
N THR A 52 16.28 6.77 11.67
CA THR A 52 16.05 6.04 12.92
C THR A 52 16.84 4.74 12.89
N SER A 53 17.40 4.36 14.03
CA SER A 53 18.03 3.06 14.25
C SER A 53 17.79 2.67 15.71
N GLU A 54 16.74 1.88 15.92
CA GLU A 54 16.28 1.50 17.26
C GLU A 54 16.19 -0.03 17.38
N LYS A 55 16.43 -0.52 18.60
CA LYS A 55 16.18 -1.92 18.92
C LYS A 55 14.73 -2.11 19.27
N VAL A 56 14.07 -3.06 18.60
CA VAL A 56 12.72 -3.47 18.90
C VAL A 56 12.70 -4.93 19.35
N TYR A 57 11.82 -5.22 20.28
CA TYR A 57 11.67 -6.55 20.88
C TYR A 57 10.28 -7.08 20.54
N PRO A 58 10.13 -7.87 19.44
CA PRO A 58 8.84 -8.40 19.05
C PRO A 58 8.23 -9.25 20.17
N VAL A 59 6.92 -9.10 20.40
CA VAL A 59 6.18 -9.90 21.38
C VAL A 59 6.12 -11.37 20.92
N ALA A 60 6.12 -11.61 19.62
CA ALA A 60 6.12 -12.94 19.02
C ALA A 60 6.98 -12.94 17.74
N GLY A 61 7.46 -14.11 17.33
CA GLY A 61 8.27 -14.29 16.13
C GLY A 61 9.56 -15.05 16.39
N ASN A 62 10.37 -15.19 15.36
CA ASN A 62 11.62 -15.98 15.41
C ASN A 62 12.83 -15.21 15.95
N TYR A 63 12.68 -13.90 16.16
CA TYR A 63 13.76 -13.03 16.60
C TYR A 63 13.43 -12.41 17.94
N ARG A 64 14.39 -12.47 18.87
CA ARG A 64 14.26 -11.82 20.20
C ARG A 64 14.47 -10.31 20.11
N GLU A 65 15.31 -9.87 19.20
CA GLU A 65 15.69 -8.47 18.98
C GLU A 65 15.81 -8.22 17.48
N LEU A 66 15.26 -7.12 17.01
CA LEU A 66 15.42 -6.61 15.65
C LEU A 66 15.95 -5.17 15.72
N THR A 67 16.66 -4.76 14.69
CA THR A 67 17.02 -3.34 14.52
C THR A 67 16.05 -2.72 13.52
N ASP A 68 15.23 -1.80 14.00
CA ASP A 68 14.37 -0.96 13.15
C ASP A 68 15.20 0.21 12.63
N HIS A 69 15.72 0.07 11.42
CA HIS A 69 16.60 1.06 10.78
C HIS A 69 15.99 1.52 9.45
N TYR A 70 15.62 2.80 9.41
CA TYR A 70 15.01 3.40 8.21
C TYR A 70 15.36 4.90 8.09
N ASN A 71 15.22 5.39 6.85
CA ASN A 71 15.11 6.81 6.56
C ASN A 71 13.63 7.13 6.29
N GLU A 72 13.13 8.20 6.88
CA GLU A 72 11.75 8.63 6.77
C GLU A 72 11.67 9.97 6.05
N LEU A 73 10.74 10.09 5.10
CA LEU A 73 10.30 11.31 4.46
C LEU A 73 8.84 11.57 4.84
N SER A 74 8.56 12.73 5.42
CA SER A 74 7.20 13.17 5.70
C SER A 74 6.86 14.39 4.84
N LEU A 75 5.76 14.30 4.09
CA LEU A 75 5.18 15.37 3.31
C LEU A 75 3.91 15.86 4.02
N LYS A 76 3.90 17.11 4.45
CA LYS A 76 2.74 17.75 5.06
C LYS A 76 1.99 18.55 4.01
N PHE A 77 0.70 18.29 3.87
CA PHE A 77 -0.17 18.95 2.91
C PHE A 77 -1.04 20.01 3.58
N LYS A 78 -1.38 21.03 2.81
CA LYS A 78 -2.20 22.18 3.25
C LYS A 78 -3.56 21.75 3.78
N ASP A 79 -4.15 20.70 3.20
CA ASP A 79 -5.48 20.20 3.53
C ASP A 79 -5.51 19.36 4.83
N GLY A 80 -4.48 19.47 5.67
CA GLY A 80 -4.47 18.88 7.01
C GLY A 80 -4.14 17.40 7.08
N TYR A 81 -3.51 16.84 6.07
CA TYR A 81 -2.98 15.48 6.11
C TYR A 81 -1.48 15.44 5.82
N SER A 82 -0.88 14.31 6.10
CA SER A 82 0.53 14.03 5.75
C SER A 82 0.64 12.66 5.09
N VAL A 83 1.67 12.50 4.26
CA VAL A 83 2.06 11.18 3.76
C VAL A 83 3.48 10.91 4.22
N ILE A 84 3.67 9.77 4.85
CA ILE A 84 4.95 9.35 5.41
C ILE A 84 5.46 8.18 4.59
N PHE A 85 6.70 8.28 4.13
CA PHE A 85 7.43 7.21 3.46
C PHE A 85 8.60 6.77 4.33
N ARG A 86 8.76 5.47 4.52
CA ARG A 86 9.93 4.88 5.15
C ARG A 86 10.69 4.03 4.17
N MET A 87 12.00 4.21 4.15
CA MET A 87 12.91 3.47 3.31
C MET A 87 13.85 2.64 4.18
N TYR A 88 13.74 1.35 4.04
CA TYR A 88 14.61 0.34 4.64
C TYR A 88 15.66 -0.14 3.63
N ASN A 89 16.62 -0.92 4.08
CA ASN A 89 17.57 -1.56 3.16
C ASN A 89 16.89 -2.57 2.21
N GLU A 90 15.81 -3.18 2.66
CA GLU A 90 15.15 -4.31 1.98
C GLU A 90 13.75 -3.96 1.42
N GLY A 91 13.27 -2.73 1.67
CA GLY A 91 11.94 -2.36 1.21
C GLY A 91 11.56 -0.93 1.55
N MET A 92 10.35 -0.57 1.19
CA MET A 92 9.75 0.71 1.53
C MET A 92 8.33 0.51 2.08
N ALA A 93 7.87 1.45 2.87
CA ALA A 93 6.49 1.54 3.29
C ALA A 93 6.00 2.98 3.15
N TYR A 94 4.69 3.16 2.99
CA TYR A 94 4.06 4.47 3.10
C TYR A 94 2.76 4.38 3.87
N ARG A 95 2.31 5.52 4.40
CA ARG A 95 0.97 5.67 4.98
C ARG A 95 0.47 7.10 4.87
N PHE A 96 -0.84 7.24 4.79
CA PHE A 96 -1.53 8.51 4.99
C PHE A 96 -1.77 8.73 6.49
N CYS A 97 -1.64 9.98 6.94
CA CYS A 97 -1.92 10.39 8.31
C CYS A 97 -2.80 11.64 8.28
N GLY A 98 -3.99 11.56 8.88
CA GLY A 98 -4.86 12.70 9.05
C GLY A 98 -4.54 13.44 10.36
N ASN A 99 -4.54 14.76 10.34
CA ASN A 99 -4.50 15.61 11.54
C ASN A 99 -5.92 16.02 11.88
N LEU A 100 -6.68 15.11 12.49
CA LEU A 100 -8.03 15.40 12.93
C LEU A 100 -8.07 15.62 14.44
N PRO A 101 -9.01 16.45 14.93
CA PRO A 101 -9.34 16.45 16.34
C PRO A 101 -9.76 15.05 16.79
N GLU A 102 -9.42 14.65 18.02
CA GLU A 102 -9.69 13.30 18.57
C GLU A 102 -11.16 12.82 18.49
N GLN A 103 -12.09 13.73 18.21
CA GLN A 103 -13.52 13.46 18.14
C GLN A 103 -14.06 13.28 16.72
N ASP A 104 -13.23 13.51 15.69
CA ASP A 104 -13.65 13.42 14.31
C ASP A 104 -13.25 12.08 13.70
N SER A 105 -14.14 11.52 12.89
CA SER A 105 -13.89 10.28 12.13
C SER A 105 -13.71 10.62 10.66
N LEU A 106 -12.68 10.02 10.05
CA LEU A 106 -12.52 10.01 8.60
C LEU A 106 -13.27 8.82 8.00
N ILE A 107 -14.07 9.09 6.99
CA ILE A 107 -14.70 8.04 6.20
C ILE A 107 -14.00 8.01 4.85
N VAL A 108 -13.24 6.96 4.61
CA VAL A 108 -12.60 6.70 3.32
C VAL A 108 -13.62 6.02 2.41
N ALA A 109 -13.85 6.60 1.24
CA ALA A 109 -14.76 6.06 0.24
C ALA A 109 -14.05 5.15 -0.75
N ASP A 110 -12.77 5.46 -1.07
CA ASP A 110 -11.96 4.71 -2.01
C ASP A 110 -10.46 5.00 -1.78
N GLU A 111 -9.60 4.07 -2.16
CA GLU A 111 -8.15 4.24 -2.09
C GLU A 111 -7.50 3.71 -3.37
N GLU A 112 -6.58 4.48 -3.94
CA GLU A 112 -5.71 4.03 -5.00
C GLU A 112 -4.32 3.72 -4.41
N ALA A 113 -3.95 2.45 -4.43
CA ALA A 113 -2.62 1.95 -4.15
C ALA A 113 -2.13 1.19 -5.37
N SER A 114 -1.36 1.85 -6.23
CA SER A 114 -0.85 1.25 -7.47
C SER A 114 0.54 0.66 -7.27
N PHE A 115 0.80 -0.47 -7.94
CA PHE A 115 2.08 -1.18 -7.97
C PHE A 115 2.44 -1.49 -9.42
N ASN A 116 3.14 -0.54 -10.07
CA ASN A 116 3.61 -0.69 -11.44
C ASN A 116 4.97 -1.38 -11.45
N LEU A 117 4.96 -2.71 -11.54
CA LEU A 117 6.17 -3.53 -11.45
C LEU A 117 6.94 -3.65 -12.78
N GLY A 118 6.38 -3.11 -13.89
CA GLY A 118 7.00 -3.20 -15.21
C GLY A 118 7.22 -4.65 -15.68
N ASP A 119 7.76 -4.80 -16.88
CA ASP A 119 8.31 -6.06 -17.43
C ASP A 119 7.47 -7.34 -17.23
N ASP A 120 6.17 -7.22 -16.93
CA ASP A 120 5.24 -8.34 -16.75
C ASP A 120 5.77 -9.48 -15.84
N PRO A 121 6.13 -9.21 -14.58
CA PRO A 121 6.74 -10.20 -13.70
C PRO A 121 5.79 -11.35 -13.39
N ALA A 122 6.37 -12.54 -13.19
CA ALA A 122 5.63 -13.69 -12.69
C ALA A 122 5.09 -13.41 -11.28
N VAL A 123 3.92 -13.95 -10.96
CA VAL A 123 3.18 -13.67 -9.73
C VAL A 123 2.82 -14.97 -9.03
N ILE A 124 3.10 -15.06 -7.74
CA ILE A 124 2.46 -16.04 -6.86
C ILE A 124 1.35 -15.29 -6.12
N LEU A 125 0.12 -15.55 -6.55
CA LEU A 125 -1.07 -14.88 -6.04
C LEU A 125 -1.84 -15.84 -5.14
N PRO A 126 -2.01 -15.52 -3.84
CA PRO A 126 -2.98 -16.20 -2.98
C PRO A 126 -4.39 -15.81 -3.44
N GLU A 127 -4.90 -16.53 -4.45
CA GLU A 127 -6.09 -16.13 -5.20
C GLU A 127 -7.37 -16.40 -4.42
N THR A 128 -8.29 -15.44 -4.47
CA THR A 128 -9.64 -15.58 -3.92
C THR A 128 -10.70 -14.99 -4.83
N THR A 129 -11.90 -15.55 -4.75
CA THR A 129 -13.15 -14.96 -5.25
C THR A 129 -14.12 -14.69 -4.10
N ASP A 130 -13.75 -15.08 -2.88
CA ASP A 130 -14.54 -14.93 -1.66
C ASP A 130 -13.74 -14.10 -0.65
N PHE A 131 -14.21 -12.89 -0.34
CA PHE A 131 -13.59 -11.97 0.60
C PHE A 131 -13.77 -12.34 2.07
N THR A 132 -14.44 -13.45 2.35
CA THR A 132 -14.65 -13.97 3.72
C THR A 132 -13.78 -15.17 4.03
N ALA A 133 -13.19 -15.83 3.02
CA ALA A 133 -12.31 -16.97 3.18
C ALA A 133 -10.84 -16.57 3.11
N TRP A 134 -10.02 -17.08 4.04
CA TRP A 134 -8.58 -16.80 4.14
C TRP A 134 -7.71 -18.04 3.88
N GLU A 135 -8.33 -19.21 3.73
CA GLU A 135 -7.64 -20.45 3.33
C GLU A 135 -7.59 -20.53 1.81
N LEU A 136 -6.53 -19.95 1.23
CA LEU A 136 -6.43 -19.75 -0.21
C LEU A 136 -5.34 -20.62 -0.83
N SER A 137 -5.55 -20.97 -2.09
CA SER A 137 -4.52 -21.60 -2.92
C SER A 137 -3.62 -20.56 -3.55
N ASN A 138 -2.31 -20.78 -3.47
CA ASN A 138 -1.34 -19.98 -4.19
C ASN A 138 -1.34 -20.38 -5.68
N VAL A 139 -1.67 -19.45 -6.55
CA VAL A 139 -1.67 -19.65 -8.00
C VAL A 139 -0.45 -18.97 -8.60
N LEU A 140 0.31 -19.71 -9.40
CA LEU A 140 1.44 -19.16 -10.14
C LEU A 140 0.98 -18.68 -11.52
N TYR A 141 1.15 -17.40 -11.77
CA TYR A 141 1.00 -16.78 -13.08
C TYR A 141 2.36 -16.44 -13.66
N GLU A 142 2.59 -16.76 -14.94
CA GLU A 142 3.85 -16.47 -15.65
C GLU A 142 4.08 -14.97 -15.89
N GLY A 143 3.04 -14.14 -15.72
CA GLY A 143 3.05 -12.70 -15.80
C GLY A 143 1.76 -12.10 -15.25
N ILE A 144 1.79 -10.83 -14.83
CA ILE A 144 0.59 -10.06 -14.44
C ILE A 144 -0.45 -10.08 -15.57
N SER A 145 0.01 -10.04 -16.83
CA SER A 145 -0.86 -10.09 -18.02
C SER A 145 -1.76 -11.33 -18.07
N LYS A 146 -1.36 -12.42 -17.43
CA LYS A 146 -2.09 -13.70 -17.41
C LYS A 146 -3.17 -13.75 -16.33
N ILE A 147 -3.18 -12.81 -15.39
CA ILE A 147 -4.23 -12.72 -14.37
C ILE A 147 -5.51 -12.18 -15.03
N GLU A 148 -6.63 -12.86 -14.83
CA GLU A 148 -7.95 -12.40 -15.28
C GLU A 148 -8.41 -11.19 -14.42
N GLU A 149 -9.12 -10.24 -15.04
CA GLU A 149 -9.47 -8.97 -14.35
C GLU A 149 -10.38 -9.11 -13.13
N HIS A 150 -11.16 -10.20 -13.07
CA HIS A 150 -12.04 -10.48 -11.92
C HIS A 150 -11.38 -11.29 -10.81
N LYS A 151 -10.08 -11.61 -10.95
CA LYS A 151 -9.32 -12.33 -9.95
C LYS A 151 -8.71 -11.38 -8.93
N TYR A 152 -8.81 -11.77 -7.68
CA TYR A 152 -8.24 -11.05 -6.55
C TYR A 152 -7.24 -11.94 -5.83
N GLY A 153 -6.24 -11.32 -5.25
CA GLY A 153 -5.32 -11.99 -4.33
C GLY A 153 -5.24 -11.26 -3.01
N ILE A 154 -4.96 -12.00 -1.95
CA ILE A 154 -4.66 -11.37 -0.66
C ILE A 154 -3.17 -11.02 -0.57
N THR A 155 -2.85 -10.12 0.35
CA THR A 155 -1.47 -9.86 0.76
C THR A 155 -1.03 -10.86 1.85
N PRO A 156 0.26 -11.28 1.88
CA PRO A 156 1.35 -10.89 0.98
C PRO A 156 1.29 -11.58 -0.38
N THR A 157 1.62 -10.84 -1.44
CA THR A 157 1.74 -11.36 -2.82
C THR A 157 3.18 -11.21 -3.31
N LEU A 158 3.73 -12.26 -3.92
CA LEU A 158 5.10 -12.29 -4.41
C LEU A 158 5.17 -12.12 -5.94
N PHE A 159 5.97 -11.16 -6.36
CA PHE A 159 6.30 -10.88 -7.76
C PHE A 159 7.76 -11.21 -8.03
N THR A 160 8.03 -11.84 -9.18
CA THR A 160 9.38 -12.21 -9.57
C THR A 160 9.70 -11.68 -10.96
N ASN A 161 10.59 -10.69 -11.05
CA ASN A 161 11.16 -10.24 -12.30
C ASN A 161 12.42 -11.10 -12.59
N LYS A 162 12.29 -12.10 -13.45
CA LYS A 162 13.37 -13.02 -13.79
C LYS A 162 14.50 -12.32 -14.54
N MET A 163 14.21 -11.33 -15.37
CA MET A 163 15.21 -10.60 -16.16
C MET A 163 16.12 -9.75 -15.26
N GLN A 164 15.57 -9.15 -14.22
CA GLN A 164 16.31 -8.31 -13.29
C GLN A 164 16.82 -9.09 -12.06
N ASN A 165 16.44 -10.36 -11.91
CA ASN A 165 16.70 -11.18 -10.72
C ASN A 165 16.23 -10.51 -9.42
N VAL A 166 15.07 -9.85 -9.47
CA VAL A 166 14.46 -9.15 -8.35
C VAL A 166 13.15 -9.82 -7.95
N ARG A 167 12.93 -9.91 -6.64
CA ARG A 167 11.67 -10.33 -6.06
C ARG A 167 11.09 -9.20 -5.24
N VAL A 168 9.80 -8.95 -5.44
CA VAL A 168 9.04 -7.93 -4.70
C VAL A 168 7.90 -8.60 -3.98
N VAL A 169 7.75 -8.33 -2.69
CA VAL A 169 6.60 -8.73 -1.91
C VAL A 169 5.79 -7.48 -1.61
N VAL A 170 4.51 -7.51 -1.96
CA VAL A 170 3.54 -6.49 -1.53
C VAL A 170 2.79 -7.03 -0.32
N ALA A 171 2.83 -6.29 0.76
CA ALA A 171 2.20 -6.64 2.03
C ALA A 171 1.68 -5.39 2.73
N GLU A 172 0.85 -5.59 3.72
CA GLU A 172 0.38 -4.56 4.64
C GLU A 172 0.94 -4.80 6.04
N SER A 173 1.02 -3.75 6.81
CA SER A 173 1.31 -3.81 8.22
C SER A 173 0.50 -2.77 8.98
N ASP A 174 0.37 -2.96 10.29
CA ASP A 174 -0.28 -2.00 11.20
C ASP A 174 -1.76 -1.71 10.83
N LEU A 175 -2.51 -2.79 10.57
CA LEU A 175 -3.94 -2.75 10.21
C LEU A 175 -4.82 -2.44 11.44
N ASN A 176 -4.67 -1.24 11.99
CA ASN A 176 -5.50 -0.78 13.10
C ASN A 176 -6.74 -0.06 12.56
N ASN A 177 -7.91 -0.67 12.77
CA ASN A 177 -9.21 -0.13 12.32
C ASN A 177 -9.30 0.16 10.82
N TYR A 178 -8.55 -0.59 9.99
CA TYR A 178 -8.55 -0.48 8.53
C TYR A 178 -8.80 -1.85 7.90
N PRO A 179 -9.59 -1.97 6.80
CA PRO A 179 -9.79 -3.24 6.12
C PRO A 179 -8.50 -3.70 5.44
N GLY A 180 -8.30 -5.01 5.39
CA GLY A 180 -7.19 -5.60 4.66
C GLY A 180 -7.29 -5.35 3.15
N MET A 181 -6.13 -5.13 2.52
CA MET A 181 -6.03 -4.91 1.08
C MET A 181 -6.04 -6.24 0.34
N TYR A 182 -6.83 -6.30 -0.70
CA TYR A 182 -6.69 -7.27 -1.78
C TYR A 182 -5.91 -6.65 -2.93
N LEU A 183 -5.34 -7.47 -3.78
CA LEU A 183 -4.71 -7.03 -5.02
C LEU A 183 -5.51 -7.53 -6.21
N ARG A 184 -5.68 -6.67 -7.21
CA ARG A 184 -6.26 -7.03 -8.50
C ARG A 184 -5.45 -6.44 -9.64
N LYS A 185 -5.54 -7.05 -10.81
CA LYS A 185 -5.02 -6.45 -12.03
C LYS A 185 -6.01 -5.41 -12.55
N GLU A 186 -5.50 -4.23 -12.86
CA GLU A 186 -6.25 -3.15 -13.52
C GLU A 186 -5.30 -2.36 -14.39
N ASP A 187 -5.66 -2.15 -15.66
CA ASP A 187 -4.83 -1.44 -16.65
C ASP A 187 -3.38 -1.98 -16.75
N GLY A 188 -3.22 -3.30 -16.67
CA GLY A 188 -1.92 -3.95 -16.76
C GLY A 188 -1.02 -3.79 -15.52
N LYS A 189 -1.53 -3.23 -14.44
CA LYS A 189 -0.81 -3.04 -13.17
C LYS A 189 -1.53 -3.78 -12.05
N MET A 190 -0.83 -4.03 -10.97
CA MET A 190 -1.48 -4.46 -9.74
C MET A 190 -1.94 -3.23 -8.96
N LYS A 191 -3.17 -3.28 -8.48
CA LYS A 191 -3.76 -2.24 -7.63
C LYS A 191 -4.36 -2.83 -6.37
N GLY A 192 -4.33 -2.06 -5.30
CA GLY A 192 -5.08 -2.34 -4.08
C GLY A 192 -6.59 -2.31 -4.34
N TYR A 193 -7.29 -3.16 -3.64
CA TYR A 193 -8.75 -3.22 -3.62
C TYR A 193 -9.23 -3.54 -2.21
N TRP A 194 -10.17 -2.78 -1.71
CA TRP A 194 -10.76 -2.97 -0.38
C TRP A 194 -12.22 -3.37 -0.53
N ALA A 195 -12.52 -4.61 -0.19
CA ALA A 195 -13.88 -5.12 -0.26
C ALA A 195 -14.72 -4.56 0.90
N ALA A 196 -15.90 -4.04 0.60
CA ALA A 196 -16.88 -3.71 1.61
C ALA A 196 -17.51 -5.00 2.17
N ILE A 197 -16.97 -5.53 3.25
CA ILE A 197 -17.25 -6.90 3.72
C ILE A 197 -18.50 -7.00 4.58
N LEU A 198 -18.93 -5.95 5.27
CA LEU A 198 -20.00 -6.07 6.23
C LEU A 198 -21.30 -5.40 5.74
N LYS A 199 -22.26 -6.24 5.37
CA LYS A 199 -23.67 -5.87 5.50
C LYS A 199 -24.03 -6.00 6.98
N ASN A 200 -24.57 -4.92 7.58
CA ASN A 200 -25.25 -5.05 8.86
C ASN A 200 -26.49 -5.97 8.69
N ARG A 201 -27.14 -6.33 9.82
CA ARG A 201 -28.34 -7.20 9.79
C ARG A 201 -29.45 -6.67 8.87
N ASP A 202 -29.46 -5.39 8.54
CA ASP A 202 -30.46 -4.71 7.70
C ASP A 202 -30.05 -4.66 6.22
N GLY A 203 -28.96 -5.35 5.84
CA GLY A 203 -28.49 -5.45 4.45
C GLY A 203 -27.78 -4.20 3.91
N GLN A 204 -27.51 -3.20 4.75
CA GLN A 204 -26.71 -2.04 4.38
C GLN A 204 -25.23 -2.37 4.46
N LEU A 205 -24.44 -1.85 3.51
CA LEU A 205 -22.98 -1.93 3.55
C LEU A 205 -22.48 -1.29 4.84
N GLY A 206 -21.63 -2.00 5.57
CA GLY A 206 -20.96 -1.47 6.75
C GLY A 206 -20.16 -0.22 6.37
N LYS A 207 -20.27 0.81 7.18
CA LYS A 207 -19.38 1.97 7.10
C LYS A 207 -18.18 1.67 7.98
N PHE A 208 -16.97 1.74 7.42
CA PHE A 208 -15.76 1.68 8.20
C PHE A 208 -15.44 3.08 8.71
N TYR A 209 -15.30 3.22 10.02
CA TYR A 209 -14.87 4.45 10.67
C TYR A 209 -13.41 4.28 11.07
N TYR A 210 -12.58 5.24 10.71
CA TYR A 210 -11.19 5.29 11.12
C TYR A 210 -11.05 6.37 12.19
N GLY A 211 -10.70 5.93 13.39
CA GLY A 211 -10.26 6.83 14.45
C GLY A 211 -8.75 7.07 14.34
N SER A 212 -8.33 8.26 14.72
CA SER A 212 -6.90 8.66 14.84
C SER A 212 -6.20 7.88 15.94
#